data_9cfebaee4f8269a222fbb5578a70a399
#
_entry.id   9cfebaee4f8269a222fbb5578a70a399
#
_cell.length_a   1.000
_cell.length_b   1.000
_cell.length_c   1.000
_cell.angle_alpha   90.00
_cell.angle_beta   90.00
_cell.angle_gamma   90.00
#
_symmetry.space_group_name_H-M   'P 1'
#
loop_
_entity.id
_entity.type
_entity.pdbx_description
1 polymer ?
#
loop_
_entity_poly.entity_id
_entity_poly.type
_entity_poly.pdbx_seq_one_letter_code
_entity_poly.pdbx_strand_id
1 'polypeptide(L)'
;PMTTQEILEAARAARSALGLSSGEVRRAALLGMAEALCSPARQQTILEANAADLEAARGHISEVMLDRLALTPERISAMAKGIREVADLPDPVGRVLRRVERPNGLVIEKTAVPMGVIAIIYESRPNVTSDAAALAIKSGNACILRCGKEAWRSANAIVAALREGLRANDLPETAVCLIEDTTHASANALMTAVGYVDLLIPRGGAGLIRACVENAKVPCIQTGTGICHIFVDASAEQDKALDIIETVSYTHLRAHETRGNLV
;
A
#
# COMPACT_ATOMS: atom_id res chain seq x y z
N PRO A 1 0.43 0.84 -23.80
CA PRO A 1 -0.18 1.36 -22.57
C PRO A 1 -1.60 0.82 -22.43
N MET A 2 -1.94 0.31 -21.25
CA MET A 2 -3.29 -0.18 -20.95
C MET A 2 -4.17 0.99 -20.50
N THR A 3 -5.39 1.03 -20.97
CA THR A 3 -6.40 1.96 -20.47
C THR A 3 -6.81 1.59 -19.04
N THR A 4 -7.37 2.54 -18.30
CA THR A 4 -7.90 2.28 -16.94
C THR A 4 -8.93 1.14 -16.96
N GLN A 5 -9.78 1.06 -17.97
CA GLN A 5 -10.77 0.00 -18.09
C GLN A 5 -10.12 -1.38 -18.30
N GLU A 6 -9.13 -1.50 -19.17
CA GLU A 6 -8.39 -2.76 -19.39
C GLU A 6 -7.68 -3.22 -18.11
N ILE A 7 -7.14 -2.27 -17.31
CA ILE A 7 -6.53 -2.58 -16.01
C ILE A 7 -7.57 -3.10 -15.01
N LEU A 8 -8.75 -2.50 -14.96
CA LEU A 8 -9.87 -2.97 -14.12
C LEU A 8 -10.28 -4.41 -14.46
N GLU A 9 -10.40 -4.70 -15.76
CA GLU A 9 -10.75 -6.02 -16.26
C GLU A 9 -9.67 -7.06 -15.95
N ALA A 10 -8.41 -6.71 -16.16
CA ALA A 10 -7.27 -7.57 -15.88
C ALA A 10 -7.14 -7.94 -14.39
N ALA A 11 -7.27 -6.96 -13.49
CA ALA A 11 -7.24 -7.20 -12.06
C ALA A 11 -8.44 -8.05 -11.60
N ARG A 12 -9.63 -7.79 -12.16
CA ARG A 12 -10.82 -8.59 -11.87
C ARG A 12 -10.64 -10.05 -12.33
N ALA A 13 -10.03 -10.29 -13.47
CA ALA A 13 -9.73 -11.63 -13.95
C ALA A 13 -8.73 -12.37 -13.02
N ALA A 14 -7.74 -11.67 -12.48
CA ALA A 14 -6.72 -12.23 -11.60
C ALA A 14 -7.25 -12.60 -10.20
N ARG A 15 -8.33 -11.98 -9.70
CA ARG A 15 -8.80 -12.13 -8.32
C ARG A 15 -9.07 -13.56 -7.90
N SER A 16 -9.62 -14.39 -8.80
CA SER A 16 -9.97 -15.78 -8.50
C SER A 16 -8.73 -16.64 -8.28
N ALA A 17 -7.68 -16.45 -9.07
CA ALA A 17 -6.41 -17.15 -8.92
C ALA A 17 -5.78 -16.86 -7.55
N LEU A 18 -5.83 -15.60 -7.10
CA LEU A 18 -5.34 -15.20 -5.78
C LEU A 18 -6.21 -15.77 -4.65
N GLY A 19 -7.53 -15.64 -4.77
CA GLY A 19 -8.48 -16.08 -3.74
C GLY A 19 -8.47 -17.59 -3.51
N LEU A 20 -8.15 -18.37 -4.55
CA LEU A 20 -8.06 -19.83 -4.49
C LEU A 20 -6.65 -20.35 -4.20
N SER A 21 -5.63 -19.50 -4.27
CA SER A 21 -4.25 -19.89 -3.96
C SER A 21 -4.07 -20.24 -2.48
N SER A 22 -3.18 -21.17 -2.17
CA SER A 22 -2.84 -21.51 -0.79
C SER A 22 -2.01 -20.41 -0.13
N GLY A 23 -1.99 -20.37 1.20
CA GLY A 23 -1.13 -19.46 1.96
C GLY A 23 0.37 -19.67 1.66
N GLU A 24 0.77 -20.91 1.35
CA GLU A 24 2.15 -21.25 0.98
C GLU A 24 2.53 -20.66 -0.38
N VAL A 25 1.65 -20.74 -1.37
CA VAL A 25 1.86 -20.13 -2.69
C VAL A 25 1.96 -18.60 -2.57
N ARG A 26 1.06 -17.97 -1.82
CA ARG A 26 1.13 -16.52 -1.59
C ARG A 26 2.40 -16.11 -0.84
N ARG A 27 2.82 -16.91 0.16
CA ARG A 27 4.08 -16.68 0.88
C ARG A 27 5.27 -16.80 -0.06
N ALA A 28 5.35 -17.84 -0.88
CA ALA A 28 6.42 -18.02 -1.85
C ALA A 28 6.48 -16.86 -2.87
N ALA A 29 5.33 -16.41 -3.37
CA ALA A 29 5.24 -15.26 -4.26
C ALA A 29 5.77 -13.98 -3.59
N LEU A 30 5.41 -13.72 -2.33
CA LEU A 30 5.93 -12.58 -1.56
C LEU A 30 7.46 -12.64 -1.41
N LEU A 31 8.02 -13.80 -1.10
CA LEU A 31 9.48 -13.98 -1.04
C LEU A 31 10.14 -13.72 -2.39
N GLY A 32 9.55 -14.23 -3.49
CA GLY A 32 10.01 -13.95 -4.85
C GLY A 32 9.93 -12.46 -5.22
N MET A 33 8.88 -11.74 -4.79
CA MET A 33 8.76 -10.29 -4.94
C MET A 33 9.90 -9.56 -4.22
N ALA A 34 10.22 -9.96 -2.98
CA ALA A 34 11.32 -9.38 -2.22
C ALA A 34 12.69 -9.66 -2.84
N GLU A 35 12.90 -10.87 -3.37
CA GLU A 35 14.13 -11.23 -4.10
C GLU A 35 14.30 -10.42 -5.37
N ALA A 36 13.23 -10.27 -6.16
CA ALA A 36 13.26 -9.48 -7.37
C ALA A 36 13.62 -8.02 -7.10
N LEU A 37 13.06 -7.40 -6.05
CA LEU A 37 13.43 -6.03 -5.64
C LEU A 37 14.92 -5.91 -5.27
N CYS A 38 15.50 -6.94 -4.66
CA CYS A 38 16.92 -6.95 -4.24
C CYS A 38 17.87 -7.34 -5.37
N SER A 39 17.39 -7.79 -6.54
CA SER A 39 18.27 -8.15 -7.64
C SER A 39 19.01 -6.92 -8.17
N PRO A 40 20.33 -7.00 -8.45
CA PRO A 40 21.11 -5.83 -8.87
C PRO A 40 20.52 -5.13 -10.11
N ALA A 41 20.05 -5.91 -11.10
CA ALA A 41 19.45 -5.36 -12.32
C ALA A 41 18.16 -4.57 -12.02
N ARG A 42 17.30 -5.07 -11.13
CA ARG A 42 16.06 -4.37 -10.77
C ARG A 42 16.30 -3.17 -9.87
N GLN A 43 17.23 -3.28 -8.92
CA GLN A 43 17.63 -2.11 -8.13
C GLN A 43 18.12 -0.98 -9.01
N GLN A 44 19.00 -1.29 -9.99
CA GLN A 44 19.50 -0.29 -10.92
C GLN A 44 18.36 0.37 -11.71
N THR A 45 17.44 -0.42 -12.27
CA THR A 45 16.28 0.11 -13.01
C THR A 45 15.39 0.98 -12.14
N ILE A 46 15.15 0.59 -10.87
CA ILE A 46 14.33 1.37 -9.93
C ILE A 46 15.02 2.69 -9.59
N LEU A 47 16.33 2.67 -9.33
CA LEU A 47 17.09 3.88 -9.00
C LEU A 47 17.15 4.85 -10.17
N GLU A 48 17.32 4.37 -11.41
CA GLU A 48 17.29 5.20 -12.61
C GLU A 48 15.90 5.85 -12.83
N ALA A 49 14.83 5.07 -12.66
CA ALA A 49 13.46 5.58 -12.73
C ALA A 49 13.19 6.62 -11.64
N ASN A 50 13.69 6.39 -10.43
CA ASN A 50 13.55 7.31 -9.31
C ASN A 50 14.35 8.61 -9.51
N ALA A 51 15.55 8.53 -10.06
CA ALA A 51 16.33 9.72 -10.40
C ALA A 51 15.59 10.61 -11.41
N ALA A 52 14.94 10.00 -12.42
CA ALA A 52 14.12 10.73 -13.39
C ALA A 52 12.85 11.36 -12.76
N ASP A 53 12.23 10.68 -11.79
CA ASP A 53 11.08 11.24 -11.04
C ASP A 53 11.54 12.42 -10.16
N LEU A 54 12.65 12.28 -9.44
CA LEU A 54 13.22 13.35 -8.60
C LEU A 54 13.57 14.58 -9.42
N GLU A 55 14.20 14.41 -10.57
CA GLU A 55 14.57 15.52 -11.44
C GLU A 55 13.32 16.27 -11.96
N ALA A 56 12.29 15.51 -12.39
CA ALA A 56 11.03 16.09 -12.84
C ALA A 56 10.23 16.78 -11.71
N ALA A 57 10.41 16.36 -10.45
CA ALA A 57 9.69 16.89 -9.31
C ALA A 57 10.37 18.13 -8.68
N ARG A 58 11.64 18.37 -8.95
CA ARG A 58 12.39 19.52 -8.40
C ARG A 58 11.72 20.84 -8.75
N GLY A 59 11.58 21.70 -7.73
CA GLY A 59 10.91 23.00 -7.88
C GLY A 59 9.38 22.93 -7.95
N HIS A 60 8.78 21.72 -7.98
CA HIS A 60 7.33 21.52 -8.03
C HIS A 60 6.74 21.00 -6.73
N ILE A 61 7.56 20.33 -5.90
CA ILE A 61 7.16 19.82 -4.59
C ILE A 61 8.16 20.28 -3.53
N SER A 62 7.76 20.22 -2.25
CA SER A 62 8.63 20.63 -1.13
C SER A 62 9.79 19.66 -0.92
N GLU A 63 10.89 20.13 -0.29
CA GLU A 63 12.05 19.31 0.05
C GLU A 63 11.67 18.08 0.88
N VAL A 64 10.74 18.21 1.80
CA VAL A 64 10.20 17.08 2.59
C VAL A 64 9.53 16.04 1.69
N MET A 65 8.83 16.47 0.66
CA MET A 65 8.21 15.55 -0.31
C MET A 65 9.25 14.94 -1.25
N LEU A 66 10.31 15.68 -1.61
CA LEU A 66 11.43 15.14 -2.39
C LEU A 66 12.17 14.04 -1.60
N ASP A 67 12.42 14.23 -0.30
CA ASP A 67 13.00 13.17 0.53
C ASP A 67 12.10 11.92 0.62
N ARG A 68 10.80 12.11 0.71
CA ARG A 68 9.83 11.00 0.71
C ARG A 68 9.75 10.26 -0.63
N LEU A 69 9.99 10.95 -1.73
CA LEU A 69 10.04 10.40 -3.08
C LEU A 69 11.34 9.64 -3.32
N ALA A 70 12.44 10.08 -2.72
CA ALA A 70 13.77 9.54 -2.96
C ALA A 70 13.88 8.08 -2.54
N LEU A 71 14.47 7.25 -3.40
CA LEU A 71 14.86 5.88 -3.12
C LEU A 71 16.39 5.77 -3.10
N THR A 72 16.88 4.94 -2.20
CA THR A 72 18.28 4.51 -2.11
C THR A 72 18.34 2.99 -2.09
N PRO A 73 19.49 2.36 -2.32
CA PRO A 73 19.62 0.90 -2.17
C PRO A 73 19.14 0.39 -0.81
N GLU A 74 19.40 1.16 0.26
CA GLU A 74 18.97 0.83 1.62
C GLU A 74 17.44 0.91 1.75
N ARG A 75 16.82 1.94 1.18
CA ARG A 75 15.34 2.09 1.17
C ARG A 75 14.68 0.96 0.37
N ILE A 76 15.25 0.56 -0.76
CA ILE A 76 14.76 -0.61 -1.55
C ILE A 76 14.94 -1.90 -0.74
N SER A 77 16.07 -2.08 -0.07
CA SER A 77 16.30 -3.24 0.80
C SER A 77 15.32 -3.27 1.97
N ALA A 78 14.97 -2.11 2.54
CA ALA A 78 13.95 -2.00 3.58
C ALA A 78 12.54 -2.37 3.05
N MET A 79 12.20 -1.98 1.82
CA MET A 79 10.96 -2.42 1.16
C MET A 79 10.89 -3.95 1.03
N ALA A 80 11.98 -4.57 0.55
CA ALA A 80 12.06 -6.03 0.44
C ALA A 80 11.98 -6.72 1.81
N LYS A 81 12.58 -6.13 2.85
CA LYS A 81 12.45 -6.60 4.23
C LYS A 81 10.99 -6.56 4.68
N GLY A 82 10.29 -5.45 4.45
CA GLY A 82 8.87 -5.30 4.77
C GLY A 82 7.99 -6.36 4.09
N ILE A 83 8.27 -6.70 2.82
CA ILE A 83 7.57 -7.79 2.12
C ILE A 83 7.83 -9.14 2.81
N ARG A 84 9.07 -9.43 3.24
CA ARG A 84 9.39 -10.67 3.98
C ARG A 84 8.67 -10.74 5.32
N GLU A 85 8.61 -9.64 6.05
CA GLU A 85 7.84 -9.54 7.30
C GLU A 85 6.36 -9.84 7.07
N VAL A 86 5.77 -9.30 6.00
CA VAL A 86 4.39 -9.62 5.59
C VAL A 86 4.24 -11.10 5.21
N ALA A 87 5.23 -11.68 4.53
CA ALA A 87 5.21 -13.12 4.17
C ALA A 87 5.14 -14.00 5.41
N ASP A 88 5.80 -13.62 6.49
CA ASP A 88 5.87 -14.37 7.75
C ASP A 88 4.67 -14.14 8.68
N LEU A 89 3.79 -13.19 8.40
CA LEU A 89 2.54 -13.02 9.14
C LEU A 89 1.65 -14.27 9.01
N PRO A 90 0.82 -14.58 10.02
CA PRO A 90 -0.20 -15.61 9.90
C PRO A 90 -1.10 -15.39 8.67
N ASP A 91 -1.52 -16.48 8.02
CA ASP A 91 -2.43 -16.39 6.89
C ASP A 91 -3.82 -15.92 7.36
N PRO A 92 -4.33 -14.79 6.84
CA PRO A 92 -5.66 -14.32 7.21
C PRO A 92 -6.78 -15.09 6.49
N VAL A 93 -6.49 -15.75 5.37
CA VAL A 93 -7.49 -16.43 4.53
C VAL A 93 -7.84 -17.79 5.15
N GLY A 94 -9.11 -18.07 5.26
CA GLY A 94 -9.62 -19.33 5.83
C GLY A 94 -9.62 -19.36 7.36
N ARG A 95 -9.19 -18.30 8.04
CA ARG A 95 -9.22 -18.25 9.51
C ARG A 95 -10.65 -18.33 10.02
N VAL A 96 -10.94 -19.31 10.89
CA VAL A 96 -12.24 -19.43 11.54
C VAL A 96 -12.37 -18.33 12.60
N LEU A 97 -13.34 -17.44 12.38
CA LEU A 97 -13.62 -16.29 13.27
C LEU A 97 -14.64 -16.68 14.36
N ARG A 98 -15.54 -17.59 14.06
CA ARG A 98 -16.57 -18.11 14.97
C ARG A 98 -16.98 -19.50 14.54
N ARG A 99 -17.17 -20.40 15.51
CA ARG A 99 -17.74 -21.74 15.33
C ARG A 99 -18.94 -21.89 16.27
N VAL A 100 -20.03 -22.42 15.77
CA VAL A 100 -21.25 -22.68 16.53
C VAL A 100 -21.78 -24.06 16.18
N GLU A 101 -21.96 -24.90 17.18
CA GLU A 101 -22.64 -26.21 17.06
C GLU A 101 -24.11 -26.05 17.45
N ARG A 102 -24.99 -26.59 16.63
CA ARG A 102 -26.42 -26.56 16.87
C ARG A 102 -26.91 -27.89 17.47
N PRO A 103 -28.01 -27.91 18.21
CA PRO A 103 -28.53 -29.13 18.83
C PRO A 103 -28.81 -30.28 17.85
N ASN A 104 -29.04 -29.97 16.56
CA ASN A 104 -29.26 -30.94 15.50
C ASN A 104 -27.98 -31.49 14.87
N GLY A 105 -26.81 -31.18 15.44
CA GLY A 105 -25.50 -31.59 14.94
C GLY A 105 -24.91 -30.74 13.82
N LEU A 106 -25.61 -29.67 13.36
CA LEU A 106 -25.08 -28.76 12.36
C LEU A 106 -23.94 -27.91 12.96
N VAL A 107 -22.81 -27.88 12.29
CA VAL A 107 -21.66 -27.02 12.61
C VAL A 107 -21.62 -25.83 11.65
N ILE A 108 -21.66 -24.62 12.18
CA ILE A 108 -21.62 -23.38 11.41
C ILE A 108 -20.29 -22.68 11.73
N GLU A 109 -19.49 -22.39 10.70
CA GLU A 109 -18.25 -21.65 10.84
C GLU A 109 -18.31 -20.33 10.05
N LYS A 110 -17.93 -19.24 10.70
CA LYS A 110 -17.67 -17.96 10.04
C LYS A 110 -16.17 -17.88 9.74
N THR A 111 -15.80 -17.90 8.46
CA THR A 111 -14.40 -17.88 8.02
C THR A 111 -14.06 -16.56 7.31
N ALA A 112 -12.82 -16.11 7.45
CA ALA A 112 -12.31 -14.97 6.71
C ALA A 112 -12.03 -15.38 5.25
N VAL A 113 -12.44 -14.55 4.30
CA VAL A 113 -12.22 -14.74 2.85
C VAL A 113 -11.63 -13.48 2.25
N PRO A 114 -10.92 -13.57 1.11
CA PRO A 114 -10.46 -12.40 0.37
C PRO A 114 -11.62 -11.48 -0.03
N MET A 115 -11.37 -10.19 -0.12
CA MET A 115 -12.37 -9.20 -0.57
C MET A 115 -12.55 -9.26 -2.10
N GLY A 116 -11.45 -9.49 -2.83
CA GLY A 116 -11.45 -9.55 -4.30
C GLY A 116 -10.40 -8.65 -4.92
N VAL A 117 -10.80 -7.45 -5.37
CA VAL A 117 -9.90 -6.43 -5.93
C VAL A 117 -9.85 -5.22 -5.01
N ILE A 118 -8.66 -4.86 -4.55
CA ILE A 118 -8.42 -3.69 -3.70
C ILE A 118 -7.76 -2.60 -4.55
N ALA A 119 -8.38 -1.43 -4.65
CA ALA A 119 -7.77 -0.26 -5.25
C ALA A 119 -7.12 0.62 -4.17
N ILE A 120 -5.86 1.02 -4.39
CA ILE A 120 -5.12 1.88 -3.47
C ILE A 120 -4.70 3.14 -4.23
N ILE A 121 -5.20 4.29 -3.80
CA ILE A 121 -4.81 5.61 -4.34
C ILE A 121 -3.86 6.24 -3.34
N TYR A 122 -2.64 6.56 -3.78
CA TYR A 122 -1.62 7.15 -2.92
C TYR A 122 -0.83 8.26 -3.63
N GLU A 123 -0.12 9.06 -2.85
CA GLU A 123 0.67 10.19 -3.33
C GLU A 123 2.16 9.81 -3.45
N SER A 124 3.05 10.76 -3.35
CA SER A 124 4.49 10.76 -3.61
C SER A 124 5.33 9.82 -2.72
N ARG A 125 4.95 8.55 -2.58
CA ARG A 125 5.65 7.56 -1.73
C ARG A 125 5.84 6.23 -2.45
N PRO A 126 6.96 6.03 -3.18
CA PRO A 126 7.20 4.80 -3.94
C PRO A 126 7.14 3.52 -3.10
N ASN A 127 7.54 3.56 -1.82
CA ASN A 127 7.48 2.42 -0.91
C ASN A 127 6.06 1.90 -0.68
N VAL A 128 5.04 2.76 -0.76
CA VAL A 128 3.62 2.33 -0.64
C VAL A 128 3.26 1.33 -1.73
N THR A 129 3.90 1.41 -2.90
CA THR A 129 3.71 0.44 -4.00
C THR A 129 3.96 -0.99 -3.55
N SER A 130 5.09 -1.23 -2.89
CA SER A 130 5.47 -2.56 -2.40
C SER A 130 4.64 -2.99 -1.18
N ASP A 131 4.42 -2.08 -0.24
CA ASP A 131 3.71 -2.38 1.00
C ASP A 131 2.26 -2.75 0.71
N ALA A 132 1.58 -1.97 -0.13
CA ALA A 132 0.19 -2.21 -0.52
C ALA A 132 0.03 -3.51 -1.32
N ALA A 133 0.94 -3.76 -2.28
CA ALA A 133 0.94 -5.00 -3.04
C ALA A 133 1.15 -6.23 -2.15
N ALA A 134 2.13 -6.16 -1.23
CA ALA A 134 2.42 -7.28 -0.33
C ALA A 134 1.22 -7.64 0.55
N LEU A 135 0.58 -6.65 1.16
CA LEU A 135 -0.60 -6.87 2.01
C LEU A 135 -1.80 -7.40 1.22
N ALA A 136 -2.01 -6.90 0.00
CA ALA A 136 -3.07 -7.41 -0.87
C ALA A 136 -2.83 -8.87 -1.25
N ILE A 137 -1.63 -9.23 -1.73
CA ILE A 137 -1.28 -10.61 -2.09
C ILE A 137 -1.36 -11.53 -0.87
N LYS A 138 -0.84 -11.12 0.30
CA LYS A 138 -0.91 -11.92 1.54
C LYS A 138 -2.34 -12.27 1.90
N SER A 139 -3.25 -11.34 1.73
CA SER A 139 -4.68 -11.52 2.04
C SER A 139 -5.51 -12.08 0.88
N GLY A 140 -4.86 -12.59 -0.19
CA GLY A 140 -5.51 -13.27 -1.30
C GLY A 140 -6.27 -12.34 -2.26
N ASN A 141 -5.91 -11.06 -2.29
CA ASN A 141 -6.58 -10.06 -3.13
C ASN A 141 -5.68 -9.63 -4.30
N ALA A 142 -6.28 -9.38 -5.46
CA ALA A 142 -5.65 -8.58 -6.49
C ALA A 142 -5.66 -7.10 -6.09
N CYS A 143 -4.67 -6.34 -6.53
CA CYS A 143 -4.61 -4.91 -6.24
C CYS A 143 -4.40 -4.05 -7.49
N ILE A 144 -5.02 -2.88 -7.47
CA ILE A 144 -4.84 -1.81 -8.44
C ILE A 144 -4.23 -0.62 -7.71
N LEU A 145 -3.04 -0.24 -8.12
CA LEU A 145 -2.26 0.84 -7.55
C LEU A 145 -2.40 2.10 -8.41
N ARG A 146 -2.63 3.24 -7.80
CA ARG A 146 -2.63 4.55 -8.46
C ARG A 146 -1.83 5.52 -7.61
N CYS A 147 -0.63 5.88 -8.09
CA CYS A 147 0.27 6.84 -7.43
C CYS A 147 0.13 8.26 -7.99
N GLY A 148 0.72 9.23 -7.33
CA GLY A 148 0.92 10.57 -7.87
C GLY A 148 1.81 10.54 -9.12
N LYS A 149 1.63 11.51 -10.02
CA LYS A 149 2.39 11.62 -11.27
C LYS A 149 3.90 11.70 -11.04
N GLU A 150 4.31 12.31 -9.94
CA GLU A 150 5.69 12.53 -9.54
C GLU A 150 6.43 11.24 -9.12
N ALA A 151 5.71 10.17 -8.83
CA ALA A 151 6.28 8.88 -8.42
C ALA A 151 6.04 7.75 -9.43
N TRP A 152 5.46 8.07 -10.60
CA TRP A 152 4.94 7.05 -11.50
C TRP A 152 6.03 6.16 -12.11
N ARG A 153 7.18 6.72 -12.52
CA ARG A 153 8.27 5.93 -13.09
C ARG A 153 8.84 4.97 -12.07
N SER A 154 9.08 5.45 -10.86
CA SER A 154 9.52 4.62 -9.73
C SER A 154 8.53 3.51 -9.42
N ALA A 155 7.24 3.84 -9.30
CA ALA A 155 6.19 2.86 -9.04
C ALA A 155 6.09 1.81 -10.14
N ASN A 156 6.22 2.21 -11.41
CA ASN A 156 6.20 1.29 -12.54
C ASN A 156 7.39 0.31 -12.51
N ALA A 157 8.59 0.79 -12.22
CA ALA A 157 9.77 -0.05 -12.08
C ALA A 157 9.64 -1.05 -10.91
N ILE A 158 9.09 -0.59 -9.77
CA ILE A 158 8.80 -1.44 -8.61
C ILE A 158 7.78 -2.53 -8.99
N VAL A 159 6.64 -2.16 -9.59
CA VAL A 159 5.61 -3.12 -10.00
C VAL A 159 6.16 -4.16 -10.99
N ALA A 160 7.04 -3.77 -11.90
CA ALA A 160 7.70 -4.69 -12.81
C ALA A 160 8.52 -5.76 -12.06
N ALA A 161 9.25 -5.37 -11.00
CA ALA A 161 9.97 -6.31 -10.15
C ALA A 161 9.01 -7.21 -9.34
N LEU A 162 7.93 -6.65 -8.76
CA LEU A 162 6.94 -7.43 -8.01
C LEU A 162 6.26 -8.51 -8.88
N ARG A 163 5.95 -8.17 -10.13
CA ARG A 163 5.35 -9.10 -11.10
C ARG A 163 6.25 -10.29 -11.43
N GLU A 164 7.56 -10.13 -11.39
CA GLU A 164 8.49 -11.27 -11.54
C GLU A 164 8.33 -12.30 -10.44
N GLY A 165 8.18 -11.85 -9.19
CA GLY A 165 7.93 -12.72 -8.05
C GLY A 165 6.60 -13.47 -8.16
N LEU A 166 5.55 -12.82 -8.68
CA LEU A 166 4.27 -13.46 -8.96
C LEU A 166 4.40 -14.54 -10.01
N ARG A 167 5.01 -14.19 -11.17
CA ARG A 167 5.21 -15.11 -12.31
C ARG A 167 6.01 -16.33 -11.91
N ALA A 168 7.07 -16.16 -11.13
CA ALA A 168 7.93 -17.26 -10.67
C ALA A 168 7.19 -18.26 -9.75
N ASN A 169 6.00 -17.91 -9.26
CA ASN A 169 5.17 -18.74 -8.38
C ASN A 169 3.77 -19.03 -8.97
N ASP A 170 3.66 -19.02 -10.30
CA ASP A 170 2.45 -19.34 -11.05
C ASP A 170 1.22 -18.48 -10.69
N LEU A 171 1.44 -17.28 -10.17
CA LEU A 171 0.39 -16.29 -9.95
C LEU A 171 0.34 -15.28 -11.11
N PRO A 172 -0.86 -14.81 -11.48
CA PRO A 172 -1.01 -13.86 -12.57
C PRO A 172 -0.33 -12.53 -12.24
N GLU A 173 0.45 -12.01 -13.17
CA GLU A 173 1.11 -10.69 -13.02
C GLU A 173 0.10 -9.56 -12.82
N THR A 174 -1.09 -9.71 -13.39
CA THR A 174 -2.20 -8.77 -13.26
C THR A 174 -2.87 -8.79 -11.86
N ALA A 175 -2.37 -9.63 -10.95
CA ALA A 175 -2.69 -9.52 -9.54
C ALA A 175 -2.15 -8.22 -8.91
N VAL A 176 -1.10 -7.63 -9.51
CA VAL A 176 -0.60 -6.29 -9.15
C VAL A 176 -0.63 -5.41 -10.40
N CYS A 177 -1.59 -4.52 -10.46
CA CYS A 177 -1.77 -3.56 -11.54
C CYS A 177 -1.39 -2.14 -11.09
N LEU A 178 -0.79 -1.36 -12.00
CA LEU A 178 -0.55 0.07 -11.81
C LEU A 178 -1.32 0.84 -12.87
N ILE A 179 -2.05 1.87 -12.46
CA ILE A 179 -2.73 2.79 -13.37
C ILE A 179 -1.69 3.64 -14.11
N GLU A 180 -1.79 3.67 -15.44
CA GLU A 180 -0.88 4.43 -16.30
C GLU A 180 -1.31 5.89 -16.44
N ASP A 181 -2.61 6.16 -16.44
CA ASP A 181 -3.16 7.50 -16.44
C ASP A 181 -3.00 8.16 -15.06
N THR A 182 -2.12 9.14 -14.96
CA THR A 182 -1.84 9.88 -13.73
C THR A 182 -2.77 11.09 -13.51
N THR A 183 -3.76 11.31 -14.37
CA THR A 183 -4.74 12.40 -14.23
C THR A 183 -5.78 12.11 -13.14
N HIS A 184 -6.52 13.13 -12.74
CA HIS A 184 -7.63 12.95 -11.80
C HIS A 184 -8.76 12.07 -12.36
N ALA A 185 -8.86 11.93 -13.69
CA ALA A 185 -9.88 11.09 -14.33
C ALA A 185 -9.74 9.63 -13.91
N SER A 186 -8.49 9.11 -13.83
CA SER A 186 -8.24 7.74 -13.40
C SER A 186 -8.60 7.49 -11.93
N ALA A 187 -8.37 8.48 -11.06
CA ALA A 187 -8.78 8.38 -9.66
C ALA A 187 -10.32 8.31 -9.54
N ASN A 188 -11.04 9.15 -10.28
CA ASN A 188 -12.49 9.13 -10.32
C ASN A 188 -13.02 7.80 -10.90
N ALA A 189 -12.37 7.26 -11.93
CA ALA A 189 -12.72 5.97 -12.50
C ALA A 189 -12.61 4.85 -11.45
N LEU A 190 -11.53 4.83 -10.63
CA LEU A 190 -11.40 3.86 -9.53
C LEU A 190 -12.46 4.04 -8.45
N MET A 191 -12.77 5.28 -8.06
CA MET A 191 -13.80 5.58 -7.05
C MET A 191 -15.19 5.09 -7.47
N THR A 192 -15.45 5.03 -8.76
CA THR A 192 -16.76 4.67 -9.33
C THR A 192 -16.79 3.29 -9.99
N ALA A 193 -15.72 2.50 -9.89
CA ALA A 193 -15.55 1.20 -10.55
C ALA A 193 -16.36 0.06 -9.89
N VAL A 194 -17.67 0.27 -9.74
CA VAL A 194 -18.59 -0.75 -9.18
C VAL A 194 -18.55 -2.01 -10.02
N GLY A 195 -18.43 -3.17 -9.36
CA GLY A 195 -18.31 -4.48 -10.00
C GLY A 195 -16.88 -4.86 -10.45
N TYR A 196 -15.92 -3.93 -10.39
CA TYR A 196 -14.50 -4.18 -10.65
C TYR A 196 -13.65 -4.05 -9.39
N VAL A 197 -13.94 -3.05 -8.55
CA VAL A 197 -13.24 -2.77 -7.28
C VAL A 197 -14.16 -3.12 -6.13
N ASP A 198 -13.66 -3.94 -5.21
CA ASP A 198 -14.39 -4.39 -4.02
C ASP A 198 -14.10 -3.52 -2.79
N LEU A 199 -12.94 -2.88 -2.76
CA LEU A 199 -12.52 -1.95 -1.70
C LEU A 199 -11.57 -0.89 -2.25
N LEU A 200 -11.79 0.37 -1.85
CA LEU A 200 -10.90 1.50 -2.11
C LEU A 200 -10.20 1.94 -0.83
N ILE A 201 -8.89 2.14 -0.88
CA ILE A 201 -8.06 2.61 0.25
C ILE A 201 -7.28 3.84 -0.19
N PRO A 202 -7.69 5.07 0.19
CA PRO A 202 -6.90 6.27 -0.03
C PRO A 202 -5.77 6.39 0.99
N ARG A 203 -4.58 6.75 0.52
CA ARG A 203 -3.36 6.95 1.31
C ARG A 203 -2.68 8.27 0.92
N GLY A 204 -3.09 9.37 1.50
CA GLY A 204 -2.55 10.70 1.18
C GLY A 204 -3.07 11.77 2.11
N GLY A 205 -3.00 13.01 1.65
CA GLY A 205 -3.47 14.17 2.39
C GLY A 205 -4.98 14.23 2.55
N ALA A 206 -5.45 15.12 3.43
CA ALA A 206 -6.87 15.29 3.75
C ALA A 206 -7.75 15.56 2.52
N GLY A 207 -7.19 16.24 1.49
CA GLY A 207 -7.90 16.52 0.23
C GLY A 207 -8.23 15.25 -0.54
N LEU A 208 -7.27 14.33 -0.68
CA LEU A 208 -7.50 13.03 -1.34
C LEU A 208 -8.53 12.20 -0.57
N ILE A 209 -8.37 12.12 0.75
CA ILE A 209 -9.28 11.34 1.60
C ILE A 209 -10.71 11.88 1.46
N ARG A 210 -10.89 13.21 1.54
CA ARG A 210 -12.20 13.86 1.37
C ARG A 210 -12.79 13.57 0.00
N ALA A 211 -12.01 13.71 -1.08
CA ALA A 211 -12.47 13.42 -2.43
C ALA A 211 -12.95 11.96 -2.58
N CYS A 212 -12.24 11.01 -1.98
CA CYS A 212 -12.67 9.60 -1.98
C CYS A 212 -13.97 9.39 -1.21
N VAL A 213 -14.11 10.01 -0.02
CA VAL A 213 -15.32 9.89 0.81
C VAL A 213 -16.55 10.45 0.12
N GLU A 214 -16.40 11.61 -0.53
CA GLU A 214 -17.52 12.33 -1.17
C GLU A 214 -17.92 11.69 -2.51
N ASN A 215 -16.99 11.07 -3.24
CA ASN A 215 -17.22 10.63 -4.62
C ASN A 215 -17.19 9.11 -4.83
N ALA A 216 -16.71 8.32 -3.86
CA ALA A 216 -16.63 6.88 -4.05
C ALA A 216 -18.03 6.24 -4.07
N LYS A 217 -18.27 5.41 -5.09
CA LYS A 217 -19.43 4.52 -5.20
C LYS A 217 -19.08 3.08 -4.81
N VAL A 218 -17.80 2.79 -4.62
CA VAL A 218 -17.30 1.52 -4.10
C VAL A 218 -17.03 1.66 -2.59
N PRO A 219 -17.05 0.57 -1.81
CA PRO A 219 -16.69 0.60 -0.40
C PRO A 219 -15.31 1.25 -0.20
N CYS A 220 -15.20 2.18 0.74
CA CYS A 220 -13.97 2.93 1.00
C CYS A 220 -13.61 2.86 2.48
N ILE A 221 -12.38 2.45 2.80
CA ILE A 221 -11.82 2.54 4.13
C ILE A 221 -10.93 3.78 4.18
N GLN A 222 -11.29 4.72 5.05
CA GLN A 222 -10.54 5.94 5.26
C GLN A 222 -9.85 5.95 6.62
N THR A 223 -8.70 6.60 6.69
CA THR A 223 -8.09 6.99 7.94
C THR A 223 -8.43 8.45 8.23
N GLY A 224 -8.82 8.76 9.46
CA GLY A 224 -8.98 10.15 9.89
C GLY A 224 -7.65 10.91 9.95
N THR A 225 -7.70 12.20 10.25
CA THR A 225 -6.51 12.99 10.56
C THR A 225 -5.89 12.47 11.85
N GLY A 226 -4.68 11.90 11.75
CA GLY A 226 -3.93 11.47 12.93
C GLY A 226 -3.37 12.69 13.67
N ILE A 227 -3.74 12.85 14.91
CA ILE A 227 -3.11 13.80 15.84
C ILE A 227 -2.16 12.98 16.71
N CYS A 228 -0.88 13.33 16.68
CA CYS A 228 0.10 12.69 17.56
C CYS A 228 0.10 13.38 18.91
N HIS A 229 0.06 12.59 19.97
CA HIS A 229 0.16 13.07 21.35
C HIS A 229 1.43 12.48 21.97
N ILE A 230 2.17 13.31 22.68
CA ILE A 230 3.28 12.87 23.53
C ILE A 230 2.90 13.25 24.95
N PHE A 231 2.73 12.23 25.80
CA PHE A 231 2.54 12.43 27.23
C PHE A 231 3.87 12.18 27.94
N VAL A 232 4.32 13.15 28.70
CA VAL A 232 5.53 13.06 29.52
C VAL A 232 5.12 12.96 30.97
N ASP A 233 5.25 11.78 31.55
CA ASP A 233 5.00 11.55 32.97
C ASP A 233 6.08 12.21 33.84
N ALA A 234 5.74 12.55 35.09
CA ALA A 234 6.67 13.14 36.03
C ALA A 234 7.89 12.26 36.37
N SER A 235 7.77 10.95 36.16
CA SER A 235 8.85 9.96 36.34
C SER A 235 9.73 9.79 35.10
N ALA A 236 9.42 10.45 33.96
CA ALA A 236 10.16 10.27 32.72
C ALA A 236 11.56 10.89 32.78
N GLU A 237 12.50 10.30 32.02
CA GLU A 237 13.81 10.87 31.77
C GLU A 237 13.64 12.13 30.88
N GLN A 238 13.85 13.31 31.45
CA GLN A 238 13.53 14.60 30.83
C GLN A 238 14.30 14.83 29.53
N ASP A 239 15.62 14.53 29.51
CA ASP A 239 16.45 14.73 28.32
C ASP A 239 15.96 13.87 27.15
N LYS A 240 15.67 12.60 27.40
CA LYS A 240 15.12 11.69 26.41
C LYS A 240 13.71 12.11 25.92
N ALA A 241 12.90 12.66 26.82
CA ALA A 241 11.60 13.18 26.43
C ALA A 241 11.72 14.41 25.51
N LEU A 242 12.68 15.28 25.75
CA LEU A 242 12.98 16.43 24.89
C LEU A 242 13.43 15.99 23.49
N ASP A 243 14.35 15.05 23.40
CA ASP A 243 14.82 14.50 22.11
C ASP A 243 13.65 13.93 21.29
N ILE A 244 12.71 13.25 21.94
CA ILE A 244 11.52 12.70 21.27
C ILE A 244 10.58 13.82 20.80
N ILE A 245 10.37 14.86 21.62
CA ILE A 245 9.49 15.99 21.28
C ILE A 245 10.08 16.80 20.14
N GLU A 246 11.40 16.98 20.06
CA GLU A 246 12.07 17.72 19.02
C GLU A 246 12.14 16.98 17.67
N THR A 247 11.81 15.68 17.65
CA THR A 247 11.85 14.91 16.41
C THR A 247 10.91 15.50 15.35
N VAL A 248 11.45 15.77 14.16
CA VAL A 248 10.77 16.40 13.01
C VAL A 248 9.40 15.75 12.68
N SER A 249 9.29 14.44 12.84
CA SER A 249 8.02 13.73 12.59
C SER A 249 6.89 14.14 13.52
N TYR A 250 7.20 14.61 14.72
CA TYR A 250 6.20 15.01 15.70
C TYR A 250 5.96 16.51 15.71
N THR A 251 7.01 17.33 15.75
CA THR A 251 6.90 18.77 15.89
C THR A 251 6.56 19.49 14.59
N HIS A 252 7.16 19.10 13.47
CA HIS A 252 7.01 19.82 12.19
C HIS A 252 5.94 19.25 11.26
N LEU A 253 5.58 17.97 11.43
CA LEU A 253 4.63 17.32 10.54
C LEU A 253 3.24 17.11 11.16
N ARG A 254 3.13 17.08 12.48
CA ARG A 254 1.90 16.65 13.16
C ARG A 254 1.55 17.42 14.43
N ALA A 255 2.49 18.10 15.08
CA ALA A 255 2.21 18.86 16.28
C ALA A 255 1.55 20.19 15.95
N HIS A 256 0.44 20.47 16.61
CA HIS A 256 -0.28 21.75 16.54
C HIS A 256 -0.39 22.45 17.90
N GLU A 257 0.08 21.80 18.96
CA GLU A 257 -0.14 22.28 20.29
C GLU A 257 1.04 23.06 20.84
N THR A 258 0.71 24.16 21.42
CA THR A 258 1.60 24.99 22.22
C THR A 258 1.22 24.85 23.70
N ARG A 259 2.20 25.08 24.54
CA ARG A 259 2.07 25.02 26.01
C ARG A 259 0.91 25.85 26.61
N GLY A 260 0.33 26.76 25.82
CA GLY A 260 -0.77 27.63 26.25
C GLY A 260 -2.16 27.00 26.27
N ASN A 261 -2.34 25.80 25.69
CA ASN A 261 -3.64 25.15 25.59
C ASN A 261 -3.79 23.94 26.54
N LEU A 262 -2.84 23.73 27.43
CA LEU A 262 -2.88 22.72 28.49
C LEU A 262 -3.39 23.37 29.82
N VAL A 263 -4.69 23.70 29.89
CA VAL A 263 -5.37 24.04 31.12
C VAL A 263 -6.59 23.17 31.26
#